data_d10cf40be04c42232609e021795ce995
#
_entry.id   d10cf40be04c42232609e021795ce995
#
_cell.length_a   1.000
_cell.length_b   1.000
_cell.length_c   1.000
_cell.angle_alpha   90.00
_cell.angle_beta   90.00
_cell.angle_gamma   90.00
#
_symmetry.space_group_name_H-M   'P 1'
#
loop_
_entity.id
_entity.type
_entity.pdbx_description
1 polymer ?
#
loop_
_entity_poly.entity_id
_entity_poly.type
_entity_poly.pdbx_seq_one_letter_code
_entity_poly.pdbx_strand_id
1 'polypeptide(L)'
;MFKNYLKIAWRNLLKNKGFTFINIVGLSIGVAACILISVYIVHESSYDKSVTNSENIYRLINRDIVDGRIDDGVHFSANMAPTVAKDFAEVQNAGRIMDNGLFWGAGSNEIRIEGQQMQQHEEGFTYADQSIIDIMDIQMVHGEASSALSEPSTIVISKSISEKYFGPANPVGKSIFLNGNNELPFRINGVMEDFASNSHMDYDFLITMSGVEFGEGEQTRWVQNNYQTYIQLRADADIQAFENKMTRGIVDNYLKPAYDAGGYVTPDNYEEVFFIKVQALTDINLHSAHIDFQSSKRNDVKIIWIFGIVALFILIIASINFVNLSTAKSANRAKEVGVRKVVGSSRKSLISQFLTESVLITVIAFAIGILLSWLMMPMFREMSGKALYLPWASPLFIPIVLFASVGVGMLAGLYPSFYLSRFKPAAGPRPETPVKIPAHDLEFLKRSCDDAQEKSLGYLY
;
A
#
# COMPACT_ATOMS: atom_id res chain seq x y z
N MET A 1 -14.48 30.38 -25.07
CA MET A 1 -15.38 30.30 -23.90
C MET A 1 -14.68 29.76 -22.65
N PHE A 2 -14.01 28.63 -22.68
CA PHE A 2 -13.30 28.02 -21.53
C PHE A 2 -12.31 28.96 -20.84
N LYS A 3 -11.46 29.65 -21.60
CA LYS A 3 -10.47 30.63 -21.09
C LYS A 3 -11.10 31.76 -20.26
N ASN A 4 -12.32 32.18 -20.63
CA ASN A 4 -13.07 33.20 -19.89
C ASN A 4 -13.66 32.63 -18.59
N TYR A 5 -14.14 31.38 -18.57
CA TYR A 5 -14.62 30.73 -17.35
C TYR A 5 -13.49 30.56 -16.34
N LEU A 6 -12.30 30.15 -16.77
CA LEU A 6 -11.12 30.01 -15.92
C LEU A 6 -10.72 31.38 -15.30
N LYS A 7 -10.72 32.45 -16.09
CA LYS A 7 -10.41 33.80 -15.60
C LYS A 7 -11.42 34.31 -14.57
N ILE A 8 -12.71 34.03 -14.79
CA ILE A 8 -13.79 34.38 -13.87
C ILE A 8 -13.66 33.54 -12.58
N ALA A 9 -13.43 32.23 -12.70
CA ALA A 9 -13.21 31.32 -11.56
C ALA A 9 -12.06 31.81 -10.69
N TRP A 10 -10.89 32.12 -11.27
CA TRP A 10 -9.73 32.65 -10.56
C TRP A 10 -10.03 33.95 -9.80
N ARG A 11 -10.68 34.91 -10.46
CA ARG A 11 -11.10 36.17 -9.81
C ARG A 11 -12.04 35.93 -8.63
N ASN A 12 -12.96 34.98 -8.76
CA ASN A 12 -13.89 34.62 -7.69
C ASN A 12 -13.20 34.01 -6.48
N LEU A 13 -12.16 33.21 -6.69
CA LEU A 13 -11.33 32.65 -5.62
C LEU A 13 -10.63 33.74 -4.84
N LEU A 14 -10.01 34.70 -5.52
CA LEU A 14 -9.30 35.81 -4.90
C LEU A 14 -10.24 36.79 -4.18
N LYS A 15 -11.47 36.96 -4.66
CA LYS A 15 -12.46 37.86 -4.02
C LYS A 15 -13.00 37.27 -2.71
N ASN A 16 -13.09 35.94 -2.59
CA ASN A 16 -13.68 35.26 -1.42
C ASN A 16 -12.65 34.45 -0.66
N LYS A 17 -11.59 35.10 -0.17
CA LYS A 17 -10.40 34.47 0.40
C LYS A 17 -10.70 33.47 1.53
N GLY A 18 -11.53 33.84 2.53
CA GLY A 18 -11.83 32.97 3.68
C GLY A 18 -12.54 31.68 3.26
N PHE A 19 -13.56 31.80 2.43
CA PHE A 19 -14.29 30.62 1.89
C PHE A 19 -13.37 29.72 1.07
N THR A 20 -12.57 30.30 0.17
CA THR A 20 -11.63 29.56 -0.68
C THR A 20 -10.58 28.85 0.15
N PHE A 21 -10.03 29.52 1.16
CA PHE A 21 -9.03 28.96 2.08
C PHE A 21 -9.56 27.73 2.84
N ILE A 22 -10.74 27.86 3.50
CA ILE A 22 -11.33 26.75 4.28
C ILE A 22 -11.60 25.54 3.38
N ASN A 23 -12.14 25.77 2.17
CA ASN A 23 -12.40 24.66 1.23
C ASN A 23 -11.13 24.00 0.73
N ILE A 24 -10.12 24.78 0.34
CA ILE A 24 -8.86 24.24 -0.15
C ILE A 24 -8.16 23.47 0.97
N VAL A 25 -8.02 24.06 2.17
CA VAL A 25 -7.34 23.39 3.29
C VAL A 25 -8.08 22.12 3.71
N GLY A 26 -9.40 22.19 3.91
CA GLY A 26 -10.17 21.01 4.32
C GLY A 26 -10.09 19.86 3.31
N LEU A 27 -10.20 20.16 2.02
CA LEU A 27 -10.08 19.15 0.97
C LEU A 27 -8.63 18.66 0.83
N SER A 28 -7.63 19.54 0.95
CA SER A 28 -6.20 19.16 0.85
C SER A 28 -5.78 18.19 1.95
N ILE A 29 -6.25 18.37 3.18
CA ILE A 29 -5.97 17.45 4.29
C ILE A 29 -6.58 16.08 4.00
N GLY A 30 -7.85 16.03 3.56
CA GLY A 30 -8.49 14.78 3.19
C GLY A 30 -7.78 14.06 2.03
N VAL A 31 -7.37 14.82 1.01
CA VAL A 31 -6.61 14.28 -0.13
C VAL A 31 -5.23 13.77 0.32
N ALA A 32 -4.54 14.50 1.19
CA ALA A 32 -3.24 14.07 1.72
C ALA A 32 -3.35 12.74 2.46
N ALA A 33 -4.34 12.59 3.34
CA ALA A 33 -4.60 11.35 4.04
C ALA A 33 -4.91 10.20 3.06
N CYS A 34 -5.76 10.44 2.05
CA CYS A 34 -6.06 9.44 1.02
C CYS A 34 -4.82 9.02 0.23
N ILE A 35 -3.94 9.95 -0.14
CA ILE A 35 -2.70 9.63 -0.85
C ILE A 35 -1.78 8.77 0.02
N LEU A 36 -1.56 9.14 1.29
CA LEU A 36 -0.72 8.36 2.21
C LEU A 36 -1.27 6.94 2.40
N ILE A 37 -2.57 6.80 2.65
CA ILE A 37 -3.22 5.49 2.77
C ILE A 37 -3.10 4.70 1.46
N SER A 38 -3.29 5.34 0.30
CA SER A 38 -3.16 4.67 -1.00
C SER A 38 -1.74 4.18 -1.26
N VAL A 39 -0.72 4.97 -0.89
CA VAL A 39 0.69 4.56 -0.97
C VAL A 39 0.95 3.34 -0.11
N TYR A 40 0.42 3.29 1.11
CA TYR A 40 0.50 2.13 1.99
C TYR A 40 -0.16 0.89 1.37
N ILE A 41 -1.41 1.03 0.87
CA ILE A 41 -2.15 -0.07 0.24
C ILE A 41 -1.39 -0.62 -0.97
N VAL A 42 -0.86 0.25 -1.83
CA VAL A 42 -0.08 -0.14 -3.01
C VAL A 42 1.20 -0.86 -2.59
N HIS A 43 1.92 -0.36 -1.58
CA HIS A 43 3.11 -1.01 -1.05
C HIS A 43 2.80 -2.42 -0.53
N GLU A 44 1.79 -2.57 0.34
CA GLU A 44 1.41 -3.87 0.89
C GLU A 44 0.90 -4.86 -0.17
N SER A 45 0.25 -4.35 -1.21
CA SER A 45 -0.24 -5.17 -2.34
C SER A 45 0.82 -5.49 -3.38
N SER A 46 2.02 -4.94 -3.26
CA SER A 46 3.13 -5.12 -4.21
C SER A 46 4.20 -6.11 -3.73
N TYR A 47 3.99 -6.76 -2.58
CA TYR A 47 4.96 -7.69 -2.02
C TYR A 47 5.34 -8.78 -3.02
N ASP A 48 6.64 -9.02 -3.12
CA ASP A 48 7.29 -10.08 -3.92
C ASP A 48 7.00 -10.07 -5.43
N LYS A 49 6.25 -9.09 -5.94
CA LYS A 49 5.94 -8.96 -7.38
C LYS A 49 7.15 -8.60 -8.24
N SER A 50 8.23 -8.14 -7.63
CA SER A 50 9.48 -7.83 -8.33
C SER A 50 10.36 -9.05 -8.59
N VAL A 51 10.08 -10.18 -7.93
CA VAL A 51 10.79 -11.44 -8.16
C VAL A 51 10.46 -11.99 -9.55
N THR A 52 11.48 -12.37 -10.30
CA THR A 52 11.31 -12.92 -11.66
C THR A 52 10.48 -14.20 -11.61
N ASN A 53 9.46 -14.30 -12.46
CA ASN A 53 8.49 -15.43 -12.49
C ASN A 53 7.77 -15.67 -11.15
N SER A 54 7.52 -14.61 -10.36
CA SER A 54 6.83 -14.72 -9.06
C SER A 54 5.48 -15.42 -9.13
N GLU A 55 4.81 -15.38 -10.29
CA GLU A 55 3.54 -16.10 -10.54
C GLU A 55 3.66 -17.62 -10.56
N ASN A 56 4.88 -18.16 -10.72
CA ASN A 56 5.14 -19.59 -10.74
C ASN A 56 5.89 -20.09 -9.49
N ILE A 57 6.09 -19.20 -8.52
CA ILE A 57 6.78 -19.52 -7.27
C ILE A 57 5.75 -19.65 -6.16
N TYR A 58 5.88 -20.72 -5.39
CA TYR A 58 4.95 -21.07 -4.32
C TYR A 58 5.71 -21.50 -3.07
N ARG A 59 5.14 -21.20 -1.91
CA ARG A 59 5.51 -21.80 -0.63
C ARG A 59 4.57 -22.97 -0.35
N LEU A 60 5.09 -24.06 0.18
CA LEU A 60 4.25 -25.18 0.62
C LEU A 60 3.59 -24.85 1.96
N ILE A 61 2.35 -25.33 2.12
CA ILE A 61 1.55 -25.23 3.34
C ILE A 61 1.06 -26.64 3.67
N ASN A 62 1.27 -27.10 4.92
CA ASN A 62 0.59 -28.26 5.47
C ASN A 62 -0.72 -27.80 6.08
N ARG A 63 -1.81 -28.42 5.68
CA ARG A 63 -3.17 -28.18 6.19
C ARG A 63 -3.67 -29.39 6.91
N ASP A 64 -3.91 -29.24 8.20
CA ASP A 64 -4.54 -30.24 9.03
C ASP A 64 -5.99 -29.84 9.34
N ILE A 65 -6.90 -30.82 9.33
CA ILE A 65 -8.29 -30.63 9.77
C ILE A 65 -8.48 -31.40 11.08
N VAL A 66 -8.42 -30.66 12.20
CA VAL A 66 -8.58 -31.21 13.56
C VAL A 66 -9.90 -30.72 14.14
N ASP A 67 -10.80 -31.64 14.49
CA ASP A 67 -12.12 -31.33 15.03
C ASP A 67 -12.95 -30.34 14.18
N GLY A 68 -12.81 -30.45 12.85
CA GLY A 68 -13.48 -29.57 11.88
C GLY A 68 -12.87 -28.16 11.79
N ARG A 69 -11.74 -27.90 12.43
CA ARG A 69 -10.95 -26.66 12.30
C ARG A 69 -9.80 -26.89 11.36
N ILE A 70 -9.55 -25.90 10.52
CA ILE A 70 -8.38 -25.88 9.63
C ILE A 70 -7.22 -25.29 10.44
N ASP A 71 -6.12 -26.02 10.48
CA ASP A 71 -4.83 -25.61 11.02
C ASP A 71 -3.79 -25.65 9.90
N ASP A 72 -3.29 -24.49 9.52
CA ASP A 72 -2.33 -24.32 8.43
C ASP A 72 -0.94 -24.04 9.01
N GLY A 73 0.05 -24.84 8.59
CA GLY A 73 1.45 -24.66 8.93
C GLY A 73 2.34 -24.50 7.68
N VAL A 74 3.57 -24.04 7.86
CA VAL A 74 4.53 -23.82 6.76
C VAL A 74 5.80 -24.67 6.91
N HIS A 75 5.89 -25.45 7.97
CA HIS A 75 7.08 -26.22 8.27
C HIS A 75 6.96 -27.67 7.81
N PHE A 76 7.97 -28.12 7.11
CA PHE A 76 8.11 -29.46 6.58
C PHE A 76 9.43 -30.08 7.02
N SER A 77 9.57 -31.39 6.79
CA SER A 77 10.81 -32.11 7.01
C SER A 77 11.90 -31.69 6.01
N ALA A 78 13.15 -31.95 6.37
CA ALA A 78 14.29 -31.69 5.51
C ALA A 78 14.19 -32.38 4.14
N ASN A 79 13.56 -33.54 4.08
CA ASN A 79 13.36 -34.31 2.85
C ASN A 79 12.35 -33.73 1.88
N MET A 80 11.49 -32.81 2.30
CA MET A 80 10.35 -32.34 1.48
C MET A 80 10.80 -31.72 0.16
N ALA A 81 11.67 -30.71 0.19
CA ALA A 81 12.11 -30.04 -1.03
C ALA A 81 12.83 -30.96 -2.03
N PRO A 82 13.85 -31.76 -1.63
CA PRO A 82 14.51 -32.66 -2.57
C PRO A 82 13.58 -33.74 -3.13
N THR A 83 12.63 -34.23 -2.32
CA THR A 83 11.66 -35.23 -2.79
C THR A 83 10.67 -34.63 -3.79
N VAL A 84 10.14 -33.44 -3.50
CA VAL A 84 9.19 -32.78 -4.42
C VAL A 84 9.88 -32.44 -5.75
N ALA A 85 11.11 -31.97 -5.73
CA ALA A 85 11.90 -31.72 -6.94
C ALA A 85 12.18 -32.99 -7.76
N LYS A 86 12.34 -34.13 -7.11
CA LYS A 86 12.66 -35.41 -7.77
C LYS A 86 11.43 -36.12 -8.33
N ASP A 87 10.35 -36.16 -7.55
CA ASP A 87 9.22 -37.05 -7.82
C ASP A 87 8.10 -36.40 -8.65
N PHE A 88 8.09 -35.08 -8.77
CA PHE A 88 7.04 -34.34 -9.45
C PHE A 88 7.58 -33.54 -10.65
N ALA A 89 7.23 -33.96 -11.85
CA ALA A 89 7.72 -33.36 -13.09
C ALA A 89 7.22 -31.91 -13.32
N GLU A 90 6.18 -31.49 -12.61
CA GLU A 90 5.65 -30.13 -12.60
C GLU A 90 6.57 -29.15 -11.89
N VAL A 91 7.45 -29.64 -11.01
CA VAL A 91 8.41 -28.84 -10.22
C VAL A 91 9.70 -28.64 -11.02
N GLN A 92 10.05 -27.39 -11.27
CA GLN A 92 11.29 -27.01 -11.93
C GLN A 92 12.45 -26.91 -10.94
N ASN A 93 12.16 -26.36 -9.75
CA ASN A 93 13.12 -26.16 -8.70
C ASN A 93 12.44 -26.20 -7.33
N ALA A 94 13.16 -26.64 -6.28
CA ALA A 94 12.68 -26.61 -4.91
C ALA A 94 13.83 -26.31 -3.96
N GLY A 95 13.54 -25.57 -2.88
CA GLY A 95 14.54 -25.18 -1.89
C GLY A 95 13.92 -24.93 -0.53
N ARG A 96 14.77 -24.98 0.48
CA ARG A 96 14.38 -24.80 1.88
C ARG A 96 15.04 -23.57 2.47
N ILE A 97 14.32 -22.96 3.42
CA ILE A 97 14.91 -22.05 4.39
C ILE A 97 14.63 -22.56 5.81
N MET A 98 15.49 -22.21 6.75
CA MET A 98 15.28 -22.45 8.19
C MET A 98 15.73 -21.21 8.96
N ASP A 99 14.74 -20.47 9.45
CA ASP A 99 14.88 -19.17 10.11
C ASP A 99 14.50 -19.21 11.61
N ASN A 100 14.24 -20.40 12.14
CA ASN A 100 13.88 -20.56 13.52
C ASN A 100 15.09 -20.36 14.43
N GLY A 101 15.07 -19.30 15.24
CA GLY A 101 16.13 -18.92 16.18
C GLY A 101 16.44 -19.96 17.28
N LEU A 102 15.70 -21.06 17.38
CA LEU A 102 16.04 -22.21 18.24
C LEU A 102 17.22 -23.01 17.67
N PHE A 103 17.52 -22.88 16.39
CA PHE A 103 18.62 -23.57 15.74
C PHE A 103 19.86 -22.65 15.69
N TRP A 104 21.01 -23.21 16.02
CA TRP A 104 22.25 -22.46 16.08
C TRP A 104 22.56 -21.76 14.76
N GLY A 105 22.83 -20.48 14.85
CA GLY A 105 23.15 -19.64 13.68
C GLY A 105 21.95 -19.09 12.92
N ALA A 106 20.70 -19.50 13.21
CA ALA A 106 19.49 -18.85 12.68
C ALA A 106 19.04 -17.69 13.57
N GLY A 107 18.28 -16.76 12.99
CA GLY A 107 17.70 -15.61 13.71
C GLY A 107 18.69 -14.50 13.96
N SER A 108 19.33 -14.46 15.12
CA SER A 108 20.28 -13.42 15.53
C SER A 108 21.57 -14.00 16.10
N ASN A 109 22.69 -13.37 15.82
CA ASN A 109 24.03 -13.85 16.25
C ASN A 109 24.93 -12.69 16.64
N GLU A 110 25.90 -13.00 17.53
CA GLU A 110 27.08 -12.18 17.66
C GLU A 110 28.05 -12.53 16.53
N ILE A 111 28.43 -11.55 15.74
CA ILE A 111 29.39 -11.74 14.65
C ILE A 111 30.75 -11.12 14.98
N ARG A 112 31.81 -11.78 14.53
CA ARG A 112 33.18 -11.28 14.54
C ARG A 112 33.76 -11.48 13.15
N ILE A 113 34.31 -10.42 12.59
CA ILE A 113 35.02 -10.45 11.31
C ILE A 113 36.45 -10.90 11.54
N GLU A 114 37.00 -11.67 10.63
CA GLU A 114 38.39 -12.08 10.64
C GLU A 114 39.35 -10.88 10.78
N GLY A 115 40.28 -10.97 11.75
CA GLY A 115 41.23 -9.89 12.06
C GLY A 115 40.68 -8.76 12.93
N GLN A 116 39.41 -8.80 13.33
CA GLN A 116 38.81 -7.86 14.28
C GLN A 116 38.58 -8.52 15.64
N GLN A 117 38.75 -7.74 16.73
CA GLN A 117 38.46 -8.22 18.10
C GLN A 117 37.04 -7.94 18.54
N MET A 118 36.38 -6.98 17.90
CA MET A 118 35.05 -6.55 18.29
C MET A 118 33.99 -7.55 17.80
N GLN A 119 33.09 -7.94 18.69
CA GLN A 119 31.87 -8.68 18.39
C GLN A 119 30.70 -7.70 18.34
N GLN A 120 29.80 -7.89 17.39
CA GLN A 120 28.58 -7.11 17.26
C GLN A 120 27.39 -8.05 17.09
N HIS A 121 26.28 -7.68 17.69
CA HIS A 121 25.03 -8.43 17.55
C HIS A 121 24.32 -8.01 16.27
N GLU A 122 23.95 -8.97 15.45
CA GLU A 122 23.22 -8.81 14.19
C GLU A 122 22.02 -9.73 14.14
N GLU A 123 20.98 -9.29 13.44
CA GLU A 123 19.76 -10.05 13.18
C GLU A 123 19.67 -10.45 11.69
N GLY A 124 18.63 -11.15 11.28
CA GLY A 124 18.38 -11.45 9.87
C GLY A 124 19.17 -12.64 9.33
N PHE A 125 19.47 -13.64 10.18
CA PHE A 125 20.13 -14.88 9.76
C PHE A 125 19.11 -15.97 9.41
N THR A 126 19.30 -16.61 8.28
CA THR A 126 18.59 -17.84 7.93
C THR A 126 19.53 -18.84 7.25
N TYR A 127 19.27 -20.13 7.42
CA TYR A 127 19.85 -21.15 6.57
C TYR A 127 19.05 -21.28 5.28
N ALA A 128 19.71 -21.43 4.16
CA ALA A 128 19.10 -21.54 2.86
C ALA A 128 19.79 -22.57 1.97
N ASP A 129 19.03 -23.32 1.18
CA ASP A 129 19.54 -24.10 0.07
C ASP A 129 20.03 -23.17 -1.05
N GLN A 130 21.00 -23.62 -1.84
CA GLN A 130 21.45 -22.91 -3.06
C GLN A 130 20.27 -22.58 -3.99
N SER A 131 19.33 -23.49 -4.12
CA SER A 131 18.14 -23.32 -4.97
C SER A 131 17.24 -22.14 -4.56
N ILE A 132 17.31 -21.65 -3.33
CA ILE A 132 16.58 -20.43 -2.91
C ILE A 132 17.12 -19.20 -3.63
N ILE A 133 18.43 -19.11 -3.83
CA ILE A 133 19.02 -18.02 -4.62
C ILE A 133 18.47 -18.04 -6.04
N ASP A 134 18.36 -19.22 -6.64
CA ASP A 134 17.88 -19.39 -8.01
C ASP A 134 16.36 -19.13 -8.13
N ILE A 135 15.55 -19.66 -7.19
CA ILE A 135 14.09 -19.51 -7.18
C ILE A 135 13.70 -18.04 -6.96
N MET A 136 14.36 -17.35 -6.02
CA MET A 136 14.04 -15.97 -5.66
C MET A 136 14.76 -14.93 -6.53
N ASP A 137 15.55 -15.38 -7.52
CA ASP A 137 16.35 -14.53 -8.41
C ASP A 137 17.20 -13.51 -7.62
N ILE A 138 17.87 -13.98 -6.55
CA ILE A 138 18.65 -13.11 -5.65
C ILE A 138 19.87 -12.58 -6.41
N GLN A 139 19.89 -11.27 -6.61
CA GLN A 139 20.95 -10.60 -7.37
C GLN A 139 22.21 -10.45 -6.54
N MET A 140 23.36 -10.82 -7.11
CA MET A 140 24.67 -10.69 -6.45
C MET A 140 25.38 -9.41 -6.88
N VAL A 141 25.90 -8.67 -5.88
CA VAL A 141 26.82 -7.53 -6.09
C VAL A 141 28.24 -8.06 -6.29
N HIS A 142 28.62 -9.09 -5.52
CA HIS A 142 29.90 -9.78 -5.62
C HIS A 142 29.71 -11.29 -5.42
N GLY A 143 30.52 -12.09 -6.07
CA GLY A 143 30.41 -13.55 -6.07
C GLY A 143 29.51 -14.07 -7.18
N GLU A 144 29.38 -15.39 -7.28
CA GLU A 144 28.62 -16.08 -8.31
C GLU A 144 27.32 -16.64 -7.73
N ALA A 145 26.17 -16.17 -8.23
CA ALA A 145 24.85 -16.61 -7.75
C ALA A 145 24.67 -18.13 -7.81
N SER A 146 25.13 -18.77 -8.89
CA SER A 146 24.98 -20.21 -9.13
C SER A 146 25.71 -21.15 -8.15
N SER A 147 26.60 -20.61 -7.32
CA SER A 147 27.41 -21.41 -6.39
C SER A 147 27.57 -20.77 -5.01
N ALA A 148 26.84 -19.72 -4.73
CA ALA A 148 27.04 -18.90 -3.52
C ALA A 148 26.82 -19.68 -2.21
N LEU A 149 25.89 -20.66 -2.19
CA LEU A 149 25.59 -21.52 -1.04
C LEU A 149 25.79 -23.02 -1.34
N SER A 150 26.54 -23.38 -2.38
CA SER A 150 26.73 -24.80 -2.77
C SER A 150 27.75 -25.54 -1.92
N GLU A 151 28.70 -24.83 -1.26
CA GLU A 151 29.75 -25.41 -0.45
C GLU A 151 29.41 -25.30 1.05
N PRO A 152 29.87 -26.27 1.89
CA PRO A 152 29.76 -26.19 3.34
C PRO A 152 30.47 -24.96 3.92
N SER A 153 29.98 -24.47 5.07
CA SER A 153 30.55 -23.33 5.80
C SER A 153 30.69 -22.05 4.95
N THR A 154 29.75 -21.84 4.04
CA THR A 154 29.66 -20.60 3.27
C THR A 154 28.48 -19.73 3.74
N ILE A 155 28.62 -18.42 3.55
CA ILE A 155 27.62 -17.44 3.90
C ILE A 155 27.55 -16.37 2.79
N VAL A 156 26.33 -15.95 2.46
CA VAL A 156 26.05 -14.76 1.65
C VAL A 156 25.56 -13.67 2.57
N ILE A 157 26.10 -12.46 2.40
CA ILE A 157 25.72 -11.29 3.20
C ILE A 157 25.05 -10.23 2.34
N SER A 158 24.19 -9.40 2.94
CA SER A 158 23.58 -8.28 2.26
C SER A 158 24.61 -7.18 1.94
N LYS A 159 24.29 -6.34 0.97
CA LYS A 159 25.11 -5.19 0.60
C LYS A 159 25.26 -4.21 1.76
N SER A 160 24.20 -3.96 2.51
CA SER A 160 24.23 -3.12 3.70
C SER A 160 25.19 -3.65 4.75
N ILE A 161 25.22 -4.95 5.00
CA ILE A 161 26.18 -5.61 5.90
C ILE A 161 27.61 -5.52 5.34
N SER A 162 27.77 -5.75 4.04
CA SER A 162 29.07 -5.61 3.38
C SER A 162 29.63 -4.19 3.54
N GLU A 163 28.83 -3.17 3.27
CA GLU A 163 29.22 -1.76 3.42
C GLU A 163 29.53 -1.40 4.88
N LYS A 164 28.73 -1.89 5.84
CA LYS A 164 28.88 -1.67 7.28
C LYS A 164 30.22 -2.15 7.81
N TYR A 165 30.67 -3.35 7.39
CA TYR A 165 31.86 -4.01 7.97
C TYR A 165 33.11 -3.91 7.12
N PHE A 166 32.98 -3.78 5.82
CA PHE A 166 34.09 -3.82 4.88
C PHE A 166 34.24 -2.53 4.05
N GLY A 167 33.28 -1.58 4.18
CA GLY A 167 33.24 -0.38 3.36
C GLY A 167 33.08 -0.72 1.88
N PRO A 168 33.82 -0.05 0.97
CA PRO A 168 33.72 -0.29 -0.48
C PRO A 168 34.50 -1.54 -0.94
N ALA A 169 35.17 -2.25 -0.05
CA ALA A 169 36.00 -3.40 -0.43
C ALA A 169 35.15 -4.66 -0.63
N ASN A 170 35.47 -5.46 -1.65
CA ASN A 170 34.82 -6.75 -1.85
C ASN A 170 35.24 -7.73 -0.73
N PRO A 171 34.31 -8.23 0.11
CA PRO A 171 34.60 -9.10 1.22
C PRO A 171 34.64 -10.60 0.84
N VAL A 172 34.36 -10.99 -0.40
CA VAL A 172 34.32 -12.39 -0.83
C VAL A 172 35.68 -13.07 -0.52
N GLY A 173 35.60 -14.23 0.11
CA GLY A 173 36.75 -15.00 0.56
C GLY A 173 37.18 -14.72 2.00
N LYS A 174 36.70 -13.67 2.67
CA LYS A 174 36.94 -13.42 4.09
C LYS A 174 36.03 -14.28 4.97
N SER A 175 36.39 -14.41 6.25
CA SER A 175 35.68 -15.25 7.21
C SER A 175 34.89 -14.44 8.22
N ILE A 176 33.70 -14.94 8.57
CA ILE A 176 32.85 -14.47 9.67
C ILE A 176 32.77 -15.61 10.72
N PHE A 177 32.87 -15.25 11.99
CA PHE A 177 32.69 -16.15 13.12
C PHE A 177 31.41 -15.78 13.85
N LEU A 178 30.61 -16.79 14.20
CA LEU A 178 29.33 -16.60 14.89
C LEU A 178 29.41 -17.02 16.34
N ASN A 179 28.79 -16.24 17.25
CA ASN A 179 28.62 -16.57 18.69
C ASN A 179 29.90 -17.00 19.41
N GLY A 180 31.03 -16.35 19.09
CA GLY A 180 32.32 -16.64 19.69
C GLY A 180 32.93 -17.98 19.29
N ASN A 181 32.32 -18.75 18.39
CA ASN A 181 32.86 -20.00 17.90
C ASN A 181 33.98 -19.74 16.87
N ASN A 182 35.22 -19.89 17.31
CA ASN A 182 36.41 -19.69 16.47
C ASN A 182 36.81 -20.92 15.65
N GLU A 183 36.17 -22.07 15.89
CA GLU A 183 36.50 -23.32 15.20
C GLU A 183 35.71 -23.51 13.91
N LEU A 184 34.59 -22.79 13.79
CA LEU A 184 33.67 -22.89 12.63
C LEU A 184 33.50 -21.52 11.92
N PRO A 185 34.53 -21.10 11.14
CA PRO A 185 34.39 -19.91 10.32
C PRO A 185 33.45 -20.14 9.16
N PHE A 186 32.62 -19.14 8.86
CA PHE A 186 31.86 -19.08 7.62
C PHE A 186 32.58 -18.20 6.61
N ARG A 187 32.89 -18.74 5.44
CA ARG A 187 33.51 -17.99 4.35
C ARG A 187 32.43 -17.20 3.61
N ILE A 188 32.63 -15.89 3.46
CA ILE A 188 31.76 -15.05 2.61
C ILE A 188 31.98 -15.50 1.18
N ASN A 189 30.95 -16.07 0.57
CA ASN A 189 30.98 -16.56 -0.81
C ASN A 189 30.20 -15.64 -1.81
N GLY A 190 29.45 -14.71 -1.27
CA GLY A 190 28.72 -13.72 -2.07
C GLY A 190 28.26 -12.52 -1.25
N VAL A 191 28.03 -11.42 -1.95
CA VAL A 191 27.33 -10.25 -1.45
C VAL A 191 26.10 -10.07 -2.32
N MET A 192 24.92 -10.17 -1.73
CA MET A 192 23.65 -9.97 -2.42
C MET A 192 23.17 -8.52 -2.30
N GLU A 193 22.37 -8.05 -3.25
CA GLU A 193 21.58 -6.82 -3.05
C GLU A 193 20.64 -7.00 -1.86
N ASP A 194 20.36 -5.90 -1.14
CA ASP A 194 19.41 -5.93 -0.03
C ASP A 194 18.01 -6.31 -0.54
N PHE A 195 17.29 -7.10 0.23
CA PHE A 195 15.90 -7.43 -0.11
C PHE A 195 15.05 -6.15 -0.24
N ALA A 196 14.15 -6.13 -1.19
CA ALA A 196 13.24 -5.02 -1.38
C ALA A 196 12.36 -4.83 -0.12
N SER A 197 12.05 -3.59 0.23
CA SER A 197 11.22 -3.28 1.42
C SER A 197 9.81 -3.88 1.37
N ASN A 198 9.37 -4.31 0.20
CA ASN A 198 8.14 -5.05 -0.08
C ASN A 198 8.40 -6.51 -0.44
N SER A 199 9.42 -7.11 0.16
CA SER A 199 9.64 -8.56 0.16
C SER A 199 9.19 -9.17 1.49
N HIS A 200 8.64 -10.40 1.44
CA HIS A 200 8.35 -11.18 2.65
C HIS A 200 9.64 -11.72 3.28
N MET A 201 10.70 -11.86 2.50
CA MET A 201 12.06 -12.16 2.98
C MET A 201 12.77 -10.86 3.37
N ASP A 202 13.46 -10.89 4.51
CA ASP A 202 14.21 -9.76 5.05
C ASP A 202 15.43 -10.30 5.83
N TYR A 203 16.31 -10.96 5.07
CA TYR A 203 17.51 -11.59 5.64
C TYR A 203 18.75 -10.84 5.20
N ASP A 204 19.63 -10.58 6.17
CA ASP A 204 20.94 -9.99 5.92
C ASP A 204 22.03 -11.05 5.72
N PHE A 205 21.77 -12.26 6.18
CA PHE A 205 22.73 -13.36 6.15
C PHE A 205 22.04 -14.65 5.72
N LEU A 206 22.50 -15.22 4.60
CA LEU A 206 22.09 -16.54 4.15
C LEU A 206 23.23 -17.53 4.42
N ILE A 207 23.01 -18.45 5.34
CA ILE A 207 23.98 -19.50 5.67
C ILE A 207 23.61 -20.73 4.83
N THR A 208 24.63 -21.38 4.26
CA THR A 208 24.39 -22.58 3.46
C THR A 208 23.78 -23.72 4.28
N MET A 209 22.87 -24.46 3.65
CA MET A 209 22.36 -25.76 4.13
C MET A 209 23.30 -26.91 3.78
N SER A 210 24.27 -26.71 2.89
CA SER A 210 25.19 -27.76 2.46
C SER A 210 26.04 -28.29 3.62
N GLY A 211 25.93 -29.58 3.91
CA GLY A 211 26.64 -30.23 5.00
C GLY A 211 26.12 -29.91 6.39
N VAL A 212 24.97 -29.26 6.52
CA VAL A 212 24.36 -28.94 7.83
C VAL A 212 23.41 -30.06 8.24
N GLU A 213 23.55 -30.51 9.49
CA GLU A 213 22.65 -31.44 10.17
C GLU A 213 22.48 -30.95 11.62
N PHE A 214 21.25 -30.56 12.01
CA PHE A 214 20.98 -30.04 13.36
C PHE A 214 20.77 -31.14 14.40
N GLY A 215 20.55 -32.38 13.97
CA GLY A 215 20.43 -33.56 14.80
C GLY A 215 20.66 -34.82 13.99
N GLU A 216 21.17 -35.86 14.62
CA GLU A 216 21.52 -37.12 13.96
C GLU A 216 20.35 -37.68 13.13
N GLY A 217 20.54 -37.86 11.82
CA GLY A 217 19.57 -38.38 10.85
C GLY A 217 18.45 -37.40 10.53
N GLU A 218 18.54 -36.14 10.95
CA GLU A 218 17.48 -35.14 10.73
C GLU A 218 17.21 -34.92 9.25
N GLN A 219 18.25 -34.93 8.43
CA GLN A 219 18.10 -34.74 6.96
C GLN A 219 17.39 -35.91 6.28
N THR A 220 17.17 -37.04 6.95
CA THR A 220 16.49 -38.22 6.42
C THR A 220 15.14 -38.54 7.06
N ARG A 221 14.76 -37.81 8.12
CA ARG A 221 13.52 -38.01 8.87
C ARG A 221 12.37 -37.23 8.28
N TRP A 222 11.20 -37.85 8.19
CA TRP A 222 9.96 -37.22 7.69
C TRP A 222 9.06 -36.60 8.77
N VAL A 223 9.37 -36.86 10.04
CA VAL A 223 8.54 -36.46 11.18
C VAL A 223 9.07 -35.23 11.94
N GLN A 224 10.12 -34.57 11.43
CA GLN A 224 10.69 -33.35 11.99
C GLN A 224 10.46 -32.19 11.03
N ASN A 225 9.55 -31.28 11.40
CA ASN A 225 9.11 -30.20 10.52
C ASN A 225 9.70 -28.86 10.96
N ASN A 226 10.87 -28.51 10.40
CA ASN A 226 11.62 -27.30 10.77
C ASN A 226 11.84 -26.34 9.60
N TYR A 227 11.54 -26.77 8.37
CA TYR A 227 11.93 -26.07 7.15
C TYR A 227 10.72 -25.52 6.41
N GLN A 228 10.79 -24.27 6.01
CA GLN A 228 9.87 -23.73 5.00
C GLN A 228 10.37 -24.17 3.62
N THR A 229 9.47 -24.68 2.80
CA THR A 229 9.78 -25.20 1.45
C THR A 229 9.17 -24.30 0.39
N TYR A 230 10.02 -23.82 -0.51
CA TYR A 230 9.62 -23.05 -1.70
C TYR A 230 9.83 -23.91 -2.93
N ILE A 231 8.90 -23.81 -3.87
CA ILE A 231 8.93 -24.50 -5.15
C ILE A 231 8.69 -23.53 -6.30
N GLN A 232 9.33 -23.80 -7.41
CA GLN A 232 9.02 -23.17 -8.68
C GLN A 232 8.36 -24.21 -9.58
N LEU A 233 7.14 -23.93 -9.98
CA LEU A 233 6.38 -24.79 -10.90
C LEU A 233 6.59 -24.36 -12.35
N ARG A 234 6.32 -25.31 -13.26
CA ARG A 234 6.22 -25.00 -14.67
C ARG A 234 5.00 -24.12 -14.93
N ALA A 235 5.09 -23.21 -15.88
CA ALA A 235 4.03 -22.26 -16.18
C ALA A 235 2.71 -22.92 -16.67
N ASP A 236 2.80 -24.16 -17.16
CA ASP A 236 1.67 -24.97 -17.64
C ASP A 236 1.09 -25.92 -16.58
N ALA A 237 1.56 -25.86 -15.34
CA ALA A 237 1.11 -26.74 -14.26
C ALA A 237 -0.32 -26.42 -13.81
N ASP A 238 -1.17 -27.46 -13.76
CA ASP A 238 -2.47 -27.39 -13.09
C ASP A 238 -2.27 -27.49 -11.57
N ILE A 239 -2.43 -26.37 -10.89
CA ILE A 239 -2.19 -26.25 -9.45
C ILE A 239 -3.03 -27.22 -8.63
N GLN A 240 -4.33 -27.34 -8.93
CA GLN A 240 -5.23 -28.20 -8.16
C GLN A 240 -4.90 -29.70 -8.37
N ALA A 241 -4.59 -30.07 -9.59
CA ALA A 241 -4.17 -31.45 -9.91
C ALA A 241 -2.82 -31.75 -9.26
N PHE A 242 -1.89 -30.80 -9.28
CA PHE A 242 -0.58 -30.92 -8.63
C PHE A 242 -0.71 -31.10 -7.11
N GLU A 243 -1.48 -30.24 -6.40
CA GLU A 243 -1.70 -30.36 -4.96
C GLU A 243 -2.24 -31.75 -4.57
N ASN A 244 -3.24 -32.25 -5.29
CA ASN A 244 -3.82 -33.55 -5.01
C ASN A 244 -2.83 -34.69 -5.26
N LYS A 245 -2.06 -34.62 -6.36
CA LYS A 245 -1.02 -35.59 -6.71
C LYS A 245 0.11 -35.55 -5.67
N MET A 246 0.59 -34.37 -5.29
CA MET A 246 1.64 -34.17 -4.31
C MET A 246 1.22 -34.69 -2.93
N THR A 247 0.03 -34.31 -2.46
CA THR A 247 -0.49 -34.79 -1.17
C THR A 247 -0.48 -36.31 -1.10
N ARG A 248 -1.10 -36.98 -2.07
CA ARG A 248 -1.14 -38.45 -2.10
C ARG A 248 0.25 -39.06 -2.21
N GLY A 249 1.08 -38.57 -3.13
CA GLY A 249 2.42 -39.11 -3.33
C GLY A 249 3.32 -39.00 -2.08
N ILE A 250 3.28 -37.85 -1.41
CA ILE A 250 4.08 -37.64 -0.18
C ILE A 250 3.52 -38.45 0.98
N VAL A 251 2.20 -38.44 1.17
CA VAL A 251 1.55 -39.18 2.25
C VAL A 251 1.78 -40.67 2.13
N ASP A 252 1.46 -41.27 0.97
CA ASP A 252 1.49 -42.72 0.80
C ASP A 252 2.91 -43.30 0.75
N ASN A 253 3.85 -42.59 0.09
CA ASN A 253 5.19 -43.12 -0.12
C ASN A 253 6.18 -42.78 1.00
N TYR A 254 5.90 -41.72 1.79
CA TYR A 254 6.90 -41.19 2.73
C TYR A 254 6.34 -40.97 4.14
N LEU A 255 5.21 -40.28 4.33
CA LEU A 255 4.72 -39.96 5.67
C LEU A 255 4.13 -41.18 6.38
N LYS A 256 3.21 -41.92 5.75
CA LYS A 256 2.65 -43.14 6.35
C LYS A 256 3.74 -44.14 6.77
N PRO A 257 4.69 -44.51 5.88
CA PRO A 257 5.79 -45.42 6.27
C PRO A 257 6.65 -44.88 7.41
N ALA A 258 6.89 -43.57 7.46
CA ALA A 258 7.68 -42.96 8.52
C ALA A 258 6.94 -42.96 9.88
N TYR A 259 5.63 -42.69 9.89
CA TYR A 259 4.81 -42.78 11.08
C TYR A 259 4.73 -44.22 11.61
N ASP A 260 4.49 -45.20 10.73
CA ASP A 260 4.42 -46.62 11.09
C ASP A 260 5.76 -47.10 11.69
N ALA A 261 6.88 -46.72 11.08
CA ALA A 261 8.22 -47.02 11.57
C ALA A 261 8.54 -46.37 12.94
N GLY A 262 7.94 -45.18 13.20
CA GLY A 262 8.04 -44.46 14.47
C GLY A 262 7.08 -44.97 15.56
N GLY A 263 6.22 -45.95 15.24
CA GLY A 263 5.21 -46.49 16.16
C GLY A 263 4.01 -45.55 16.36
N TYR A 264 3.79 -44.59 15.47
CA TYR A 264 2.63 -43.72 15.45
C TYR A 264 1.51 -44.37 14.62
N VAL A 265 0.28 -44.25 15.08
CA VAL A 265 -0.89 -44.74 14.31
C VAL A 265 -1.33 -43.67 13.36
N THR A 266 -1.21 -43.92 12.06
CA THR A 266 -1.79 -43.05 11.05
C THR A 266 -3.32 -43.19 11.07
N PRO A 267 -4.11 -42.12 11.20
CA PRO A 267 -5.57 -42.21 11.14
C PRO A 267 -6.06 -42.81 9.84
N ASP A 268 -7.10 -43.65 9.88
CA ASP A 268 -7.69 -44.28 8.68
C ASP A 268 -8.20 -43.26 7.67
N ASN A 269 -8.61 -42.08 8.14
CA ASN A 269 -9.10 -40.95 7.33
C ASN A 269 -8.03 -39.90 7.04
N TYR A 270 -6.75 -40.25 7.07
CA TYR A 270 -5.64 -39.27 6.87
C TYR A 270 -5.78 -38.47 5.58
N GLU A 271 -6.28 -39.09 4.50
CA GLU A 271 -6.51 -38.42 3.21
C GLU A 271 -7.62 -37.36 3.24
N GLU A 272 -8.49 -37.38 4.28
CA GLU A 272 -9.57 -36.43 4.46
C GLU A 272 -9.18 -35.28 5.37
N VAL A 273 -8.12 -35.42 6.17
CA VAL A 273 -7.76 -34.49 7.23
C VAL A 273 -6.40 -33.80 7.02
N PHE A 274 -5.56 -34.33 6.11
CA PHE A 274 -4.25 -33.75 5.83
C PHE A 274 -4.08 -33.44 4.36
N PHE A 275 -3.60 -32.22 4.06
CA PHE A 275 -3.36 -31.77 2.69
C PHE A 275 -2.07 -30.97 2.61
N ILE A 276 -1.32 -31.16 1.55
CA ILE A 276 -0.23 -30.28 1.19
C ILE A 276 -0.74 -29.31 0.11
N LYS A 277 -0.74 -28.05 0.45
CA LYS A 277 -1.21 -26.96 -0.41
C LYS A 277 -0.05 -26.09 -0.88
N VAL A 278 -0.27 -25.34 -1.94
CA VAL A 278 0.67 -24.31 -2.39
C VAL A 278 0.08 -22.92 -2.19
N GLN A 279 0.90 -22.02 -1.68
CA GLN A 279 0.56 -20.61 -1.52
C GLN A 279 1.42 -19.80 -2.49
N ALA A 280 0.79 -19.01 -3.37
CA ALA A 280 1.52 -18.14 -4.28
C ALA A 280 2.45 -17.19 -3.49
N LEU A 281 3.64 -16.95 -4.02
CA LEU A 281 4.64 -16.07 -3.40
C LEU A 281 4.05 -14.69 -3.07
N THR A 282 3.29 -14.13 -4.01
CA THR A 282 2.65 -12.81 -3.87
C THR A 282 1.52 -12.76 -2.85
N ASP A 283 1.03 -13.90 -2.38
CA ASP A 283 -0.04 -14.00 -1.39
C ASP A 283 0.50 -14.14 0.05
N ILE A 284 1.80 -14.39 0.24
CA ILE A 284 2.38 -14.63 1.55
C ILE A 284 2.14 -13.44 2.48
N ASN A 285 2.36 -12.21 2.02
CA ASN A 285 2.20 -11.03 2.87
C ASN A 285 0.76 -10.83 3.38
N LEU A 286 -0.24 -10.95 2.52
CA LEU A 286 -1.62 -10.54 2.84
C LEU A 286 -2.55 -11.69 3.23
N HIS A 287 -2.21 -12.94 2.88
CA HIS A 287 -3.08 -14.10 3.06
C HIS A 287 -2.53 -15.16 4.03
N SER A 288 -1.53 -14.80 4.86
CA SER A 288 -0.93 -15.71 5.84
C SER A 288 -1.26 -15.38 7.29
N ALA A 289 -2.20 -14.48 7.56
CA ALA A 289 -2.51 -14.03 8.93
C ALA A 289 -3.03 -15.18 9.83
N HIS A 290 -3.56 -16.24 9.24
CA HIS A 290 -4.10 -17.43 9.93
C HIS A 290 -3.06 -18.54 10.14
N ILE A 291 -1.87 -18.41 9.57
CA ILE A 291 -0.82 -19.43 9.66
C ILE A 291 0.09 -19.11 10.86
N ASP A 292 0.22 -20.06 11.77
CA ASP A 292 1.04 -19.91 12.97
C ASP A 292 2.52 -20.25 12.70
N PHE A 293 3.41 -19.84 13.63
CA PHE A 293 4.82 -20.17 13.67
C PHE A 293 5.63 -19.81 12.40
N GLN A 294 5.25 -18.75 11.67
CA GLN A 294 6.09 -18.25 10.58
C GLN A 294 6.82 -16.96 10.97
N SER A 295 8.10 -16.87 10.60
CA SER A 295 8.99 -15.73 10.94
C SER A 295 8.87 -14.57 9.93
N SER A 296 8.32 -14.82 8.74
CA SER A 296 8.23 -13.82 7.68
C SER A 296 7.31 -12.64 8.06
N LYS A 297 7.68 -11.44 7.61
CA LYS A 297 6.83 -10.25 7.71
C LYS A 297 5.50 -10.52 7.00
N ARG A 298 4.40 -10.21 7.68
CA ARG A 298 3.04 -10.42 7.16
C ARG A 298 2.10 -9.31 7.59
N ASN A 299 1.09 -9.11 6.78
CA ASN A 299 -0.05 -8.26 7.09
C ASN A 299 -1.34 -9.08 6.88
N ASP A 300 -2.51 -8.47 7.07
CA ASP A 300 -3.81 -9.08 6.79
C ASP A 300 -4.51 -8.26 5.71
N VAL A 301 -5.03 -8.93 4.69
CA VAL A 301 -5.84 -8.32 3.63
C VAL A 301 -7.01 -7.52 4.20
N LYS A 302 -7.54 -7.88 5.36
CA LYS A 302 -8.60 -7.13 6.07
C LYS A 302 -8.16 -5.71 6.41
N ILE A 303 -6.89 -5.52 6.79
CA ILE A 303 -6.33 -4.19 7.10
C ILE A 303 -6.33 -3.32 5.85
N ILE A 304 -6.00 -3.89 4.70
CA ILE A 304 -6.03 -3.20 3.40
C ILE A 304 -7.45 -2.71 3.08
N TRP A 305 -8.46 -3.58 3.27
CA TRP A 305 -9.87 -3.20 3.08
C TRP A 305 -10.33 -2.12 4.04
N ILE A 306 -9.97 -2.23 5.33
CA ILE A 306 -10.31 -1.22 6.34
C ILE A 306 -9.70 0.13 5.95
N PHE A 307 -8.43 0.18 5.59
CA PHE A 307 -7.76 1.42 5.18
C PHE A 307 -8.37 2.00 3.90
N GLY A 308 -8.71 1.15 2.92
CA GLY A 308 -9.40 1.59 1.71
C GLY A 308 -10.76 2.24 2.01
N ILE A 309 -11.55 1.62 2.89
CA ILE A 309 -12.84 2.16 3.33
C ILE A 309 -12.65 3.48 4.08
N VAL A 310 -11.68 3.56 5.00
CA VAL A 310 -11.35 4.79 5.74
C VAL A 310 -10.95 5.92 4.80
N ALA A 311 -10.08 5.65 3.82
CA ALA A 311 -9.70 6.64 2.81
C ALA A 311 -10.90 7.16 2.01
N LEU A 312 -11.79 6.24 1.61
CA LEU A 312 -13.02 6.61 0.90
C LEU A 312 -13.91 7.51 1.76
N PHE A 313 -14.14 7.17 3.04
CA PHE A 313 -14.93 8.01 3.95
C PHE A 313 -14.31 9.38 4.19
N ILE A 314 -13.00 9.48 4.36
CA ILE A 314 -12.30 10.76 4.49
C ILE A 314 -12.56 11.63 3.27
N LEU A 315 -12.44 11.07 2.05
CA LEU A 315 -12.68 11.80 0.82
C LEU A 315 -14.14 12.24 0.67
N ILE A 316 -15.08 11.36 1.04
CA ILE A 316 -16.52 11.68 1.02
C ILE A 316 -16.82 12.82 2.01
N ILE A 317 -16.34 12.77 3.25
CA ILE A 317 -16.57 13.81 4.26
C ILE A 317 -15.97 15.14 3.80
N ALA A 318 -14.75 15.13 3.27
CA ALA A 318 -14.10 16.32 2.73
C ALA A 318 -14.90 16.91 1.55
N SER A 319 -15.44 16.05 0.68
CA SER A 319 -16.28 16.44 -0.47
C SER A 319 -17.64 17.01 -0.01
N ILE A 320 -18.28 16.39 0.97
CA ILE A 320 -19.55 16.89 1.55
C ILE A 320 -19.33 18.26 2.19
N ASN A 321 -18.23 18.44 2.93
CA ASN A 321 -17.89 19.75 3.50
C ASN A 321 -17.73 20.82 2.41
N PHE A 322 -17.02 20.48 1.32
CA PHE A 322 -16.89 21.35 0.15
C PHE A 322 -18.24 21.70 -0.48
N VAL A 323 -19.13 20.71 -0.66
CA VAL A 323 -20.50 20.91 -1.21
C VAL A 323 -21.33 21.82 -0.31
N ASN A 324 -21.32 21.57 1.00
CA ASN A 324 -22.08 22.35 1.98
C ASN A 324 -21.67 23.83 1.97
N LEU A 325 -20.37 24.08 2.04
CA LEU A 325 -19.84 25.44 2.00
C LEU A 325 -20.11 26.12 0.65
N SER A 326 -19.99 25.39 -0.48
CA SER A 326 -20.28 25.89 -1.82
C SER A 326 -21.77 26.23 -1.97
N THR A 327 -22.65 25.43 -1.39
CA THR A 327 -24.11 25.66 -1.41
C THR A 327 -24.51 26.85 -0.55
N ALA A 328 -23.97 26.99 0.66
CA ALA A 328 -24.22 28.14 1.52
C ALA A 328 -23.81 29.46 0.85
N LYS A 329 -22.67 29.49 0.16
CA LYS A 329 -22.23 30.65 -0.61
C LYS A 329 -23.14 30.93 -1.81
N SER A 330 -23.75 29.89 -2.37
CA SER A 330 -24.60 29.97 -3.53
C SER A 330 -25.87 30.80 -3.25
N ALA A 331 -26.41 30.75 -2.02
CA ALA A 331 -27.55 31.57 -1.61
C ALA A 331 -27.24 33.08 -1.75
N ASN A 332 -26.02 33.50 -1.40
CA ASN A 332 -25.60 34.89 -1.56
C ASN A 332 -25.40 35.31 -3.04
N ARG A 333 -25.20 34.37 -3.94
CA ARG A 333 -25.04 34.60 -5.39
C ARG A 333 -26.35 34.54 -6.17
N ALA A 334 -27.45 34.22 -5.52
CA ALA A 334 -28.74 34.11 -6.21
C ALA A 334 -29.13 35.43 -6.93
N LYS A 335 -28.85 36.58 -6.32
CA LYS A 335 -29.07 37.91 -6.94
C LYS A 335 -28.23 38.09 -8.21
N GLU A 336 -26.93 37.73 -8.16
CA GLU A 336 -26.01 37.82 -9.30
C GLU A 336 -26.46 36.91 -10.47
N VAL A 337 -26.87 35.69 -10.15
CA VAL A 337 -27.40 34.71 -11.14
C VAL A 337 -28.70 35.25 -11.76
N GLY A 338 -29.57 35.83 -10.95
CA GLY A 338 -30.82 36.46 -11.41
C GLY A 338 -30.56 37.58 -12.45
N VAL A 339 -29.67 38.50 -12.14
CA VAL A 339 -29.27 39.58 -13.05
C VAL A 339 -28.67 39.01 -14.37
N ARG A 340 -27.79 38.06 -14.29
CA ARG A 340 -27.17 37.44 -15.48
C ARG A 340 -28.22 36.74 -16.39
N LYS A 341 -29.23 36.12 -15.81
CA LYS A 341 -30.33 35.52 -16.58
C LYS A 341 -31.18 36.57 -17.29
N VAL A 342 -31.44 37.70 -16.65
CA VAL A 342 -32.18 38.82 -17.28
C VAL A 342 -31.36 39.40 -18.45
N VAL A 343 -30.05 39.42 -18.36
CA VAL A 343 -29.11 39.88 -19.43
C VAL A 343 -28.90 38.80 -20.52
N GLY A 344 -29.57 37.62 -20.42
CA GLY A 344 -29.56 36.61 -21.50
C GLY A 344 -28.59 35.45 -21.29
N SER A 345 -27.99 35.24 -20.10
CA SER A 345 -27.14 34.08 -19.87
C SER A 345 -27.92 32.77 -19.86
N SER A 346 -27.51 31.81 -20.69
CA SER A 346 -28.11 30.47 -20.74
C SER A 346 -27.82 29.66 -19.47
N ARG A 347 -28.76 28.76 -19.12
CA ARG A 347 -28.59 27.82 -17.99
C ARG A 347 -27.32 26.96 -18.11
N LYS A 348 -27.01 26.50 -19.34
CA LYS A 348 -25.81 25.69 -19.61
C LYS A 348 -24.53 26.48 -19.32
N SER A 349 -24.47 27.76 -19.69
CA SER A 349 -23.32 28.63 -19.43
C SER A 349 -23.04 28.81 -17.91
N LEU A 350 -24.13 28.99 -17.13
CA LEU A 350 -24.01 29.11 -15.66
C LEU A 350 -23.52 27.81 -15.02
N ILE A 351 -24.08 26.66 -15.42
CA ILE A 351 -23.62 25.34 -14.92
C ILE A 351 -22.13 25.12 -15.24
N SER A 352 -21.72 25.35 -16.49
CA SER A 352 -20.31 25.19 -16.91
C SER A 352 -19.39 26.12 -16.12
N GLN A 353 -19.81 27.37 -15.85
CA GLN A 353 -19.03 28.29 -15.04
C GLN A 353 -18.83 27.79 -13.60
N PHE A 354 -19.90 27.33 -12.92
CA PHE A 354 -19.81 26.81 -11.54
C PHE A 354 -19.00 25.52 -11.46
N LEU A 355 -19.17 24.60 -12.43
CA LEU A 355 -18.35 23.39 -12.52
C LEU A 355 -16.87 23.73 -12.70
N THR A 356 -16.55 24.68 -13.57
CA THR A 356 -15.16 25.13 -13.76
C THR A 356 -14.57 25.72 -12.47
N GLU A 357 -15.35 26.49 -11.70
CA GLU A 357 -14.94 27.03 -10.39
C GLU A 357 -14.66 25.88 -9.39
N SER A 358 -15.54 24.89 -9.32
CA SER A 358 -15.38 23.72 -8.44
C SER A 358 -14.16 22.89 -8.83
N VAL A 359 -13.98 22.57 -10.10
CA VAL A 359 -12.82 21.83 -10.60
C VAL A 359 -11.52 22.59 -10.34
N LEU A 360 -11.50 23.91 -10.48
CA LEU A 360 -10.29 24.69 -10.19
C LEU A 360 -9.91 24.61 -8.70
N ILE A 361 -10.89 24.70 -7.80
CA ILE A 361 -10.66 24.56 -6.35
C ILE A 361 -10.12 23.17 -6.04
N THR A 362 -10.70 22.11 -6.60
CA THR A 362 -10.27 20.73 -6.33
C THR A 362 -8.88 20.46 -6.89
N VAL A 363 -8.54 20.94 -8.09
CA VAL A 363 -7.20 20.80 -8.68
C VAL A 363 -6.15 21.46 -7.77
N ILE A 364 -6.42 22.67 -7.27
CA ILE A 364 -5.52 23.36 -6.33
C ILE A 364 -5.41 22.58 -5.01
N ALA A 365 -6.55 22.10 -4.48
CA ALA A 365 -6.56 21.31 -3.25
C ALA A 365 -5.79 19.99 -3.38
N PHE A 366 -5.91 19.30 -4.51
CA PHE A 366 -5.14 18.09 -4.78
C PHE A 366 -3.63 18.37 -4.92
N ALA A 367 -3.25 19.45 -5.59
CA ALA A 367 -1.84 19.86 -5.68
C ALA A 367 -1.25 20.15 -4.28
N ILE A 368 -1.99 20.86 -3.42
CA ILE A 368 -1.58 21.09 -2.03
C ILE A 368 -1.61 19.76 -1.23
N GLY A 369 -2.58 18.87 -1.48
CA GLY A 369 -2.66 17.55 -0.87
C GLY A 369 -1.44 16.69 -1.18
N ILE A 370 -0.95 16.69 -2.42
CA ILE A 370 0.31 16.03 -2.80
C ILE A 370 1.49 16.63 -2.02
N LEU A 371 1.58 17.96 -1.95
CA LEU A 371 2.64 18.63 -1.19
C LEU A 371 2.59 18.25 0.30
N LEU A 372 1.41 18.25 0.91
CA LEU A 372 1.23 17.82 2.30
C LEU A 372 1.62 16.36 2.49
N SER A 373 1.21 15.46 1.58
CA SER A 373 1.61 14.05 1.62
C SER A 373 3.12 13.88 1.57
N TRP A 374 3.79 14.66 0.72
CA TRP A 374 5.25 14.64 0.62
C TRP A 374 5.92 15.12 1.91
N LEU A 375 5.43 16.19 2.51
CA LEU A 375 5.95 16.74 3.79
C LEU A 375 5.70 15.78 4.96
N MET A 376 4.58 15.07 4.97
CA MET A 376 4.23 14.11 6.03
C MET A 376 4.86 12.72 5.83
N MET A 377 5.43 12.44 4.66
CA MET A 377 5.98 11.12 4.33
C MET A 377 7.05 10.62 5.31
N PRO A 378 8.03 11.43 5.79
CA PRO A 378 9.01 10.97 6.77
C PRO A 378 8.37 10.46 8.06
N MET A 379 7.43 11.21 8.61
CA MET A 379 6.68 10.83 9.81
C MET A 379 5.85 9.56 9.56
N PHE A 380 5.24 9.44 8.39
CA PHE A 380 4.43 8.27 8.04
C PHE A 380 5.26 7.00 7.88
N ARG A 381 6.49 7.10 7.35
CA ARG A 381 7.47 6.01 7.32
C ARG A 381 7.84 5.52 8.72
N GLU A 382 8.16 6.46 9.62
CA GLU A 382 8.52 6.13 11.00
C GLU A 382 7.36 5.43 11.73
N MET A 383 6.13 5.93 11.58
CA MET A 383 4.95 5.32 12.18
C MET A 383 4.60 3.94 11.61
N SER A 384 4.79 3.74 10.31
CA SER A 384 4.46 2.47 9.63
C SER A 384 5.58 1.44 9.70
N GLY A 385 6.81 1.84 10.00
CA GLY A 385 8.00 0.99 9.90
C GLY A 385 8.30 0.52 8.48
N LYS A 386 7.77 1.21 7.45
CA LYS A 386 7.87 0.81 6.04
C LYS A 386 8.60 1.86 5.21
N ALA A 387 9.38 1.44 4.22
CA ALA A 387 10.07 2.33 3.29
C ALA A 387 9.10 2.83 2.20
N LEU A 388 8.16 3.70 2.58
CA LEU A 388 7.13 4.23 1.69
C LEU A 388 7.62 5.46 0.91
N TYR A 389 7.26 5.54 -0.36
CA TYR A 389 7.61 6.67 -1.24
C TYR A 389 6.41 7.07 -2.10
N LEU A 390 6.28 8.37 -2.37
CA LEU A 390 5.35 8.80 -3.40
C LEU A 390 5.85 8.29 -4.77
N PRO A 391 4.97 7.71 -5.59
CA PRO A 391 5.38 7.05 -6.83
C PRO A 391 5.67 8.04 -7.97
N TRP A 392 6.63 8.97 -7.74
CA TRP A 392 7.02 9.99 -8.73
C TRP A 392 7.52 9.39 -10.04
N ALA A 393 8.18 8.23 -9.98
CA ALA A 393 8.68 7.52 -11.15
C ALA A 393 7.56 6.88 -12.00
N SER A 394 6.35 6.71 -11.44
CA SER A 394 5.23 6.14 -12.17
C SER A 394 4.63 7.19 -13.13
N PRO A 395 4.60 6.94 -14.45
CA PRO A 395 4.01 7.88 -15.41
C PRO A 395 2.50 8.05 -15.23
N LEU A 396 1.84 7.12 -14.54
CA LEU A 396 0.39 7.14 -14.30
C LEU A 396 0.00 7.93 -13.05
N PHE A 397 0.93 8.21 -12.13
CA PHE A 397 0.61 8.85 -10.85
C PHE A 397 -0.06 10.22 -11.05
N ILE A 398 0.58 11.13 -11.76
CA ILE A 398 0.03 12.48 -11.98
C ILE A 398 -1.28 12.46 -12.81
N PRO A 399 -1.40 11.70 -13.91
CA PRO A 399 -2.66 11.55 -14.62
C PRO A 399 -3.81 11.03 -13.74
N ILE A 400 -3.59 10.02 -12.91
CA ILE A 400 -4.61 9.47 -12.00
C ILE A 400 -5.06 10.53 -11.00
N VAL A 401 -4.13 11.24 -10.35
CA VAL A 401 -4.45 12.30 -9.39
C VAL A 401 -5.21 13.46 -10.06
N LEU A 402 -4.81 13.85 -11.27
CA LEU A 402 -5.49 14.88 -12.05
C LEU A 402 -6.92 14.44 -12.41
N PHE A 403 -7.09 13.21 -12.89
CA PHE A 403 -8.41 12.65 -13.22
C PHE A 403 -9.30 12.59 -11.96
N ALA A 404 -8.77 12.13 -10.82
CA ALA A 404 -9.48 12.11 -9.55
C ALA A 404 -9.90 13.52 -9.10
N SER A 405 -8.99 14.52 -9.22
CA SER A 405 -9.31 15.91 -8.86
C SER A 405 -10.43 16.50 -9.71
N VAL A 406 -10.43 16.24 -11.01
CA VAL A 406 -11.50 16.67 -11.91
C VAL A 406 -12.80 15.93 -11.58
N GLY A 407 -12.74 14.62 -11.32
CA GLY A 407 -13.89 13.80 -10.94
C GLY A 407 -14.57 14.31 -9.65
N VAL A 408 -13.78 14.50 -8.58
CA VAL A 408 -14.27 15.05 -7.31
C VAL A 408 -14.84 16.46 -7.52
N GLY A 409 -14.16 17.31 -8.29
CA GLY A 409 -14.60 18.67 -8.58
C GLY A 409 -15.93 18.71 -9.34
N MET A 410 -16.11 17.81 -10.31
CA MET A 410 -17.37 17.68 -11.03
C MET A 410 -18.50 17.16 -10.13
N LEU A 411 -18.30 16.07 -9.41
CA LEU A 411 -19.29 15.47 -8.51
C LEU A 411 -19.74 16.46 -7.45
N ALA A 412 -18.80 17.11 -6.77
CA ALA A 412 -19.08 18.08 -5.73
C ALA A 412 -19.68 19.40 -6.27
N GLY A 413 -19.33 19.78 -7.51
CA GLY A 413 -19.87 20.96 -8.19
C GLY A 413 -21.25 20.77 -8.81
N LEU A 414 -21.70 19.53 -9.08
CA LEU A 414 -22.99 19.25 -9.72
C LEU A 414 -24.15 19.80 -8.90
N TYR A 415 -24.25 19.45 -7.62
CA TYR A 415 -25.37 19.86 -6.77
C TYR A 415 -25.53 21.39 -6.68
N PRO A 416 -24.50 22.17 -6.30
CA PRO A 416 -24.61 23.63 -6.30
C PRO A 416 -24.95 24.23 -7.66
N SER A 417 -24.39 23.66 -8.74
CA SER A 417 -24.60 24.17 -10.10
C SER A 417 -26.06 24.00 -10.57
N PHE A 418 -26.65 22.83 -10.30
CA PHE A 418 -28.06 22.59 -10.63
C PHE A 418 -29.00 23.39 -9.74
N TYR A 419 -28.70 23.49 -8.44
CA TYR A 419 -29.51 24.29 -7.52
C TYR A 419 -29.56 25.75 -7.93
N LEU A 420 -28.43 26.40 -8.17
CA LEU A 420 -28.36 27.80 -8.61
C LEU A 420 -29.02 28.03 -9.98
N SER A 421 -28.83 27.07 -10.87
CA SER A 421 -29.40 27.20 -12.22
C SER A 421 -30.93 27.16 -12.26
N ARG A 422 -31.61 26.68 -11.20
CA ARG A 422 -33.08 26.62 -11.07
C ARG A 422 -33.72 27.93 -10.58
N PHE A 423 -32.95 28.84 -9.97
CA PHE A 423 -33.50 30.11 -9.52
C PHE A 423 -34.15 30.87 -10.70
N LYS A 424 -35.43 31.13 -10.57
CA LYS A 424 -36.14 32.06 -11.49
C LYS A 424 -35.70 33.48 -11.16
N PRO A 425 -35.52 34.38 -12.15
CA PRO A 425 -35.39 35.81 -11.87
C PRO A 425 -36.59 36.22 -11.02
N ALA A 426 -36.35 36.82 -9.86
CA ALA A 426 -37.45 37.45 -9.17
C ALA A 426 -38.07 38.43 -10.15
N ALA A 427 -39.36 38.23 -10.46
CA ALA A 427 -40.11 39.28 -11.14
C ALA A 427 -39.86 40.54 -10.30
N GLY A 428 -39.22 41.56 -10.89
CA GLY A 428 -39.03 42.83 -10.23
C GLY A 428 -40.39 43.24 -9.61
N PRO A 429 -40.38 44.01 -8.52
CA PRO A 429 -41.63 44.50 -7.97
C PRO A 429 -42.46 45.00 -9.16
N ARG A 430 -43.64 44.40 -9.37
CA ARG A 430 -44.60 44.98 -10.31
C ARG A 430 -44.67 46.43 -9.91
N PRO A 431 -44.57 47.41 -10.84
CA PRO A 431 -44.85 48.78 -10.50
C PRO A 431 -46.23 48.73 -9.84
N GLU A 432 -46.24 48.96 -8.54
CA GLU A 432 -47.51 49.11 -7.84
C GLU A 432 -48.30 50.12 -8.64
N THR A 433 -49.53 49.79 -8.96
CA THR A 433 -50.46 50.72 -9.55
C THR A 433 -50.29 52.08 -8.87
N PRO A 434 -50.14 53.20 -9.66
CA PRO A 434 -49.81 54.48 -9.05
C PRO A 434 -50.78 54.69 -7.90
N VAL A 435 -50.29 54.77 -6.68
CA VAL A 435 -51.12 55.13 -5.52
C VAL A 435 -51.71 56.50 -5.84
N LYS A 436 -53.00 56.54 -6.08
CA LYS A 436 -53.75 57.80 -6.17
C LYS A 436 -53.58 58.42 -4.76
N ILE A 437 -52.65 59.33 -4.63
CA ILE A 437 -52.51 60.15 -3.43
C ILE A 437 -53.77 60.97 -3.36
N PRO A 438 -54.57 60.85 -2.32
CA PRO A 438 -55.77 61.70 -2.17
C PRO A 438 -55.35 63.17 -2.28
N ALA A 439 -56.16 63.99 -2.93
CA ALA A 439 -55.86 65.42 -3.18
C ALA A 439 -55.55 66.20 -1.90
N HIS A 440 -56.02 65.74 -0.76
CA HIS A 440 -55.71 66.29 0.58
C HIS A 440 -54.26 66.11 0.99
N ASP A 441 -53.63 65.01 0.66
CA ASP A 441 -52.22 64.72 1.03
C ASP A 441 -51.24 65.43 0.09
N LEU A 442 -51.62 65.76 -1.10
CA LEU A 442 -50.88 66.58 -2.06
C LEU A 442 -50.78 68.05 -1.61
N GLU A 443 -51.82 68.58 -0.98
CA GLU A 443 -51.76 69.94 -0.37
C GLU A 443 -50.83 69.98 0.85
N PHE A 444 -50.87 68.94 1.67
CA PHE A 444 -49.98 68.84 2.82
C PHE A 444 -48.50 68.78 2.42
N LEU A 445 -48.18 67.97 1.38
CA LEU A 445 -46.82 67.86 0.85
C LEU A 445 -46.34 69.14 0.19
N LYS A 446 -47.24 69.90 -0.52
CA LYS A 446 -46.89 71.21 -1.04
C LYS A 446 -46.60 72.22 0.06
N ARG A 447 -47.43 72.34 1.11
CA ARG A 447 -47.17 73.20 2.25
C ARG A 447 -45.85 72.84 2.97
N SER A 448 -45.53 71.57 3.14
CA SER A 448 -44.26 71.16 3.74
C SER A 448 -43.03 71.49 2.88
N CYS A 449 -43.18 71.49 1.53
CA CYS A 449 -42.07 71.89 0.63
C CYS A 449 -41.91 73.44 0.67
N ASP A 450 -42.97 74.19 0.72
CA ASP A 450 -42.92 75.63 0.75
C ASP A 450 -42.33 76.13 2.07
N ASP A 451 -42.68 75.50 3.21
CA ASP A 451 -42.11 75.78 4.52
C ASP A 451 -40.60 75.44 4.61
N ALA A 452 -40.18 74.38 3.93
CA ALA A 452 -38.74 73.98 3.86
C ALA A 452 -37.94 74.92 2.98
N GLN A 453 -38.54 75.50 1.97
CA GLN A 453 -37.89 76.48 1.08
C GLN A 453 -37.80 77.86 1.75
N GLU A 454 -38.78 78.28 2.53
CA GLU A 454 -38.74 79.53 3.32
C GLU A 454 -37.68 79.46 4.44
N LYS A 455 -37.54 78.30 5.12
CA LYS A 455 -36.49 78.09 6.12
C LYS A 455 -35.08 78.02 5.54
N SER A 456 -34.93 77.60 4.30
CA SER A 456 -33.60 77.56 3.64
C SER A 456 -33.15 78.94 3.16
N LEU A 457 -34.05 79.86 2.92
CA LEU A 457 -33.76 81.24 2.56
C LEU A 457 -33.47 82.15 3.80
N GLY A 458 -33.89 81.71 5.01
CA GLY A 458 -33.69 82.47 6.25
C GLY A 458 -32.28 82.23 6.86
N TYR A 459 -31.43 81.43 6.35
CA TYR A 459 -30.04 81.22 6.82
C TYR A 459 -28.98 81.83 5.90
N LEU A 460 -29.38 82.71 4.96
CA LEU A 460 -28.49 83.43 4.05
C LEU A 460 -28.53 84.94 4.19
N TYR A 461 -28.87 85.48 5.41
CA TYR A 461 -28.68 86.89 5.83
C TYR A 461 -28.11 86.97 7.24
#